data_544c816db57346a14e00a64047e7b095
#
_entry.id   544c816db57346a14e00a64047e7b095
#
_cell.length_a   1.000
_cell.length_b   1.000
_cell.length_c   1.000
_cell.angle_alpha   90.00
_cell.angle_beta   90.00
_cell.angle_gamma   90.00
#
_symmetry.space_group_name_H-M   'P 1'
#
loop_
_entity.id
_entity.type
_entity.pdbx_description
1 polymer ?
#
loop_
_entity_poly.entity_id
_entity_poly.type
_entity_poly.pdbx_seq_one_letter_code
_entity_poly.pdbx_strand_id
1 'polypeptide(L)'
;MSNPIVTIEMENGGVIKAELYPEIAPNTVNNFISLVNKGFYDGVIFHRVIPGVMIQGGDPLGRGTGGPGYCIRGEFSANGFKNDLKHSAGVLSMARTMAPNSAGSQFFIMHEDAPHLDGQYAAFGKVFEGMDVVDAIANTRRDFNDKPRVEQKMKKVTVDTFGVDYPEPEKV
;
A
#
# COMPACT_ATOMS: atom_id res chain seq x y z
N MET A 1 -5.41 15.60 -16.43
CA MET A 1 -6.26 14.88 -15.49
C MET A 1 -5.53 14.70 -14.17
N SER A 2 -6.27 14.84 -13.08
CA SER A 2 -5.67 14.65 -11.74
C SER A 2 -5.52 13.18 -11.44
N ASN A 3 -4.40 12.81 -10.82
CA ASN A 3 -4.20 11.45 -10.33
C ASN A 3 -5.16 11.15 -9.17
N PRO A 4 -5.58 9.90 -8.98
CA PRO A 4 -6.45 9.53 -7.87
C PRO A 4 -5.78 9.82 -6.52
N ILE A 5 -6.59 10.23 -5.55
CA ILE A 5 -6.14 10.49 -4.18
C ILE A 5 -6.84 9.53 -3.24
N VAL A 6 -6.05 8.76 -2.50
CA VAL A 6 -6.52 7.86 -1.46
C VAL A 6 -6.45 8.56 -0.11
N THR A 7 -7.50 8.43 0.69
CA THR A 7 -7.53 8.89 2.07
C THR A 7 -7.69 7.68 2.98
N ILE A 8 -6.74 7.49 3.88
CA ILE A 8 -6.78 6.47 4.92
C ILE A 8 -7.08 7.15 6.24
N GLU A 9 -8.26 6.88 6.78
CA GLU A 9 -8.67 7.37 8.10
C GLU A 9 -8.41 6.28 9.12
N MET A 10 -7.55 6.58 10.09
CA MET A 10 -7.22 5.62 11.15
C MET A 10 -8.26 5.66 12.25
N GLU A 11 -8.41 4.55 12.97
CA GLU A 11 -9.35 4.42 14.09
C GLU A 11 -9.14 5.50 15.17
N ASN A 12 -7.88 5.91 15.37
CA ASN A 12 -7.52 6.94 16.35
C ASN A 12 -7.71 8.39 15.85
N GLY A 13 -8.23 8.56 14.63
CA GLY A 13 -8.47 9.88 14.02
C GLY A 13 -7.33 10.39 13.13
N GLY A 14 -6.20 9.70 13.07
CA GLY A 14 -5.11 10.07 12.15
C GLY A 14 -5.54 9.90 10.70
N VAL A 15 -5.06 10.77 9.82
CA VAL A 15 -5.41 10.74 8.39
C VAL A 15 -4.14 10.75 7.55
N ILE A 16 -4.09 9.83 6.58
CA ILE A 16 -3.02 9.74 5.59
C ILE A 16 -3.64 9.94 4.22
N LYS A 17 -3.05 10.84 3.41
CA LYS A 17 -3.48 11.03 2.03
C LYS A 17 -2.33 10.77 1.08
N ALA A 18 -2.61 10.02 0.02
CA ALA A 18 -1.61 9.62 -0.96
C ALA A 18 -2.14 9.82 -2.37
N GLU A 19 -1.25 10.24 -3.26
CA GLU A 19 -1.52 10.29 -4.69
C GLU A 19 -1.12 8.96 -5.31
N LEU A 20 -1.97 8.40 -6.16
CA LEU A 20 -1.68 7.17 -6.90
C LEU A 20 -1.21 7.54 -8.32
N TYR A 21 -0.33 6.72 -8.89
CA TYR A 21 0.30 6.98 -10.19
C TYR A 21 -0.09 5.93 -11.24
N PRO A 22 -1.26 6.10 -11.90
CA PRO A 22 -1.72 5.15 -12.92
C PRO A 22 -0.76 5.00 -14.09
N GLU A 23 0.00 6.07 -14.40
CA GLU A 23 0.98 6.04 -15.49
C GLU A 23 2.17 5.15 -15.19
N ILE A 24 2.50 4.99 -13.91
CA ILE A 24 3.66 4.21 -13.46
C ILE A 24 3.30 2.74 -13.30
N ALA A 25 2.17 2.45 -12.65
CA ALA A 25 1.74 1.08 -12.35
C ALA A 25 0.22 0.95 -12.56
N PRO A 26 -0.21 0.89 -13.82
CA PRO A 26 -1.64 1.00 -14.16
C PRO A 26 -2.51 -0.11 -13.56
N ASN A 27 -2.11 -1.37 -13.68
CA ASN A 27 -2.91 -2.47 -13.15
C ASN A 27 -2.89 -2.51 -11.62
N THR A 28 -1.76 -2.16 -11.03
CA THR A 28 -1.62 -2.04 -9.57
C THR A 28 -2.56 -0.97 -9.02
N VAL A 29 -2.63 0.18 -9.67
CA VAL A 29 -3.55 1.26 -9.29
C VAL A 29 -5.00 0.82 -9.48
N ASN A 30 -5.33 0.20 -10.61
CA ASN A 30 -6.68 -0.33 -10.84
C ASN A 30 -7.09 -1.29 -9.72
N ASN A 31 -6.20 -2.18 -9.34
CA ASN A 31 -6.43 -3.15 -8.27
C ASN A 31 -6.68 -2.45 -6.92
N PHE A 32 -5.82 -1.51 -6.57
CA PHE A 32 -5.93 -0.79 -5.31
C PHE A 32 -7.26 -0.01 -5.24
N ILE A 33 -7.61 0.71 -6.30
CA ILE A 33 -8.87 1.45 -6.38
C ILE A 33 -10.07 0.51 -6.26
N SER A 34 -10.04 -0.62 -6.96
CA SER A 34 -11.10 -1.64 -6.90
C SER A 34 -11.32 -2.11 -5.46
N LEU A 35 -10.25 -2.44 -4.76
CA LEU A 35 -10.33 -2.90 -3.37
C LEU A 35 -10.83 -1.80 -2.43
N VAL A 36 -10.37 -0.57 -2.61
CA VAL A 36 -10.84 0.57 -1.83
C VAL A 36 -12.33 0.78 -2.02
N ASN A 37 -12.81 0.76 -3.26
CA ASN A 37 -14.22 0.99 -3.57
C ASN A 37 -15.14 -0.13 -3.05
N LYS A 38 -14.60 -1.32 -2.87
CA LYS A 38 -15.35 -2.45 -2.29
C LYS A 38 -15.36 -2.45 -0.76
N GLY A 39 -14.69 -1.49 -0.14
CA GLY A 39 -14.56 -1.44 1.32
C GLY A 39 -13.62 -2.50 1.88
N PHE A 40 -12.77 -3.08 1.03
CA PHE A 40 -11.89 -4.19 1.42
C PHE A 40 -10.95 -3.82 2.57
N TYR A 41 -10.43 -2.60 2.56
CA TYR A 41 -9.45 -2.15 3.56
C TYR A 41 -10.09 -1.62 4.85
N ASP A 42 -11.40 -1.41 4.88
CA ASP A 42 -12.07 -0.91 6.08
C ASP A 42 -11.96 -1.93 7.21
N GLY A 43 -11.41 -1.50 8.34
CA GLY A 43 -11.18 -2.36 9.50
C GLY A 43 -9.91 -3.21 9.44
N VAL A 44 -9.12 -3.09 8.38
CA VAL A 44 -7.86 -3.85 8.21
C VAL A 44 -6.72 -3.11 8.90
N ILE A 45 -5.77 -3.86 9.47
CA ILE A 45 -4.68 -3.28 10.29
C ILE A 45 -3.37 -3.18 9.52
N PHE A 46 -2.47 -2.34 10.03
CA PHE A 46 -1.05 -2.40 9.71
C PHE A 46 -0.43 -3.45 10.63
N HIS A 47 -0.25 -4.66 10.11
CA HIS A 47 0.16 -5.82 10.92
C HIS A 47 1.68 -5.95 11.09
N ARG A 48 2.46 -5.19 10.33
CA ARG A 48 3.92 -5.23 10.40
C ARG A 48 4.48 -3.82 10.26
N VAL A 49 5.23 -3.37 11.26
CA VAL A 49 5.83 -2.04 11.24
C VAL A 49 7.31 -2.15 11.61
N ILE A 50 8.16 -1.50 10.83
CA ILE A 50 9.59 -1.45 11.06
C ILE A 50 10.02 0.01 10.97
N PRO A 51 10.28 0.69 12.13
CA PRO A 51 10.70 2.08 12.09
C PRO A 51 12.00 2.21 11.30
N GLY A 52 12.10 3.29 10.53
CA GLY A 52 13.21 3.49 9.60
C GLY A 52 13.09 2.73 8.28
N VAL A 53 12.05 1.90 8.11
CA VAL A 53 11.84 1.10 6.88
C VAL A 53 10.45 1.35 6.33
N MET A 54 9.40 0.74 6.93
CA MET A 54 8.05 0.81 6.35
C MET A 54 6.97 0.42 7.36
N ILE A 55 5.71 0.70 7.00
CA ILE A 55 4.53 0.12 7.63
C ILE A 55 3.78 -0.70 6.58
N GLN A 56 3.40 -1.91 6.92
CA GLN A 56 2.75 -2.84 6.00
C GLN A 56 1.38 -3.25 6.51
N GLY A 57 0.39 -3.22 5.63
CA GLY A 57 -0.97 -3.61 5.93
C GLY A 57 -1.69 -4.19 4.72
N GLY A 58 -3.00 -4.30 4.82
CA GLY A 58 -3.83 -4.75 3.70
C GLY A 58 -4.15 -6.24 3.69
N ASP A 59 -3.72 -6.99 4.69
CA ASP A 59 -4.12 -8.38 4.87
C ASP A 59 -5.42 -8.44 5.68
N PRO A 60 -6.52 -8.95 5.10
CA PRO A 60 -7.79 -9.03 5.83
C PRO A 60 -7.70 -9.92 7.08
N LEU A 61 -6.72 -10.84 7.13
CA LEU A 61 -6.48 -11.70 8.29
C LEU A 61 -5.54 -11.07 9.32
N GLY A 62 -4.85 -10.00 8.95
CA GLY A 62 -3.92 -9.30 9.85
C GLY A 62 -2.68 -10.11 10.23
N ARG A 63 -2.26 -11.07 9.40
CA ARG A 63 -1.16 -12.00 9.70
C ARG A 63 -0.04 -12.00 8.66
N GLY A 64 -0.22 -11.34 7.54
CA GLY A 64 0.74 -11.34 6.43
C GLY A 64 0.54 -12.47 5.42
N THR A 65 -0.48 -13.31 5.59
CA THR A 65 -0.72 -14.48 4.73
C THR A 65 -2.00 -14.37 3.90
N GLY A 66 -2.86 -13.40 4.18
CA GLY A 66 -4.14 -13.24 3.50
C GLY A 66 -4.08 -12.28 2.32
N GLY A 67 -5.16 -12.28 1.55
CA GLY A 67 -5.29 -11.42 0.39
C GLY A 67 -6.71 -11.42 -0.14
N PRO A 68 -6.93 -10.89 -1.36
CA PRO A 68 -8.26 -10.73 -1.92
C PRO A 68 -8.79 -11.99 -2.63
N GLY A 69 -8.04 -13.09 -2.63
CA GLY A 69 -8.43 -14.31 -3.31
C GLY A 69 -7.90 -14.41 -4.75
N TYR A 70 -7.01 -13.50 -5.13
CA TYR A 70 -6.35 -13.50 -6.44
C TYR A 70 -5.01 -12.78 -6.34
N CYS A 71 -4.20 -12.89 -7.39
CA CYS A 71 -2.94 -12.15 -7.52
C CYS A 71 -2.96 -11.29 -8.78
N ILE A 72 -2.06 -10.32 -8.84
CA ILE A 72 -1.84 -9.48 -10.02
C ILE A 72 -0.38 -9.58 -10.46
N ARG A 73 -0.14 -9.28 -11.74
CA ARG A 73 1.21 -9.23 -12.29
C ARG A 73 2.02 -8.14 -11.59
N GLY A 74 3.28 -8.43 -11.28
CA GLY A 74 4.19 -7.46 -10.66
C GLY A 74 4.67 -6.41 -11.64
N GLU A 75 4.26 -5.17 -11.42
CA GLU A 75 4.63 -4.03 -12.27
C GLU A 75 5.91 -3.37 -11.75
N PHE A 76 7.01 -4.08 -11.85
CA PHE A 76 8.32 -3.59 -11.41
C PHE A 76 9.42 -4.05 -12.37
N SER A 77 10.52 -3.33 -12.41
CA SER A 77 11.58 -3.47 -13.44
C SER A 77 12.20 -4.85 -13.49
N ALA A 78 12.47 -5.49 -12.35
CA ALA A 78 13.02 -6.84 -12.31
C ALA A 78 12.07 -7.89 -12.91
N ASN A 79 10.78 -7.58 -13.04
CA ASN A 79 9.77 -8.44 -13.66
C ASN A 79 9.46 -8.04 -15.11
N GLY A 80 10.33 -7.24 -15.73
CA GLY A 80 10.18 -6.85 -17.13
C GLY A 80 9.18 -5.73 -17.37
N PHE A 81 8.73 -5.04 -16.33
CA PHE A 81 7.81 -3.92 -16.44
C PHE A 81 8.50 -2.64 -15.97
N LYS A 82 8.64 -1.66 -16.87
CA LYS A 82 9.33 -0.42 -16.53
C LYS A 82 8.59 0.32 -15.40
N ASN A 83 9.27 0.51 -14.28
CA ASN A 83 8.79 1.28 -13.14
C ASN A 83 9.99 1.95 -12.48
N ASP A 84 10.14 3.25 -12.69
CA ASP A 84 11.28 4.04 -12.21
C ASP A 84 11.00 4.77 -10.91
N LEU A 85 9.86 4.54 -10.26
CA LEU A 85 9.53 5.19 -9.00
C LEU A 85 10.44 4.67 -7.89
N LYS A 86 11.18 5.57 -7.27
CA LYS A 86 12.10 5.23 -6.17
C LYS A 86 11.33 5.02 -4.88
N HIS A 87 11.79 4.07 -4.07
CA HIS A 87 11.22 3.80 -2.74
C HIS A 87 11.75 4.84 -1.73
N SER A 88 11.32 6.08 -1.91
CA SER A 88 11.61 7.16 -0.96
C SER A 88 10.52 7.23 0.11
N ALA A 89 10.76 8.00 1.18
CA ALA A 89 9.79 8.16 2.26
C ALA A 89 8.41 8.53 1.72
N GLY A 90 7.37 7.86 2.19
CA GLY A 90 5.99 8.07 1.79
C GLY A 90 5.50 7.28 0.58
N VAL A 91 6.38 6.60 -0.15
CA VAL A 91 5.98 5.82 -1.33
C VAL A 91 5.15 4.60 -0.91
N LEU A 92 4.05 4.36 -1.64
CA LEU A 92 3.23 3.16 -1.52
C LEU A 92 3.73 2.12 -2.52
N SER A 93 3.89 0.88 -2.07
CA SER A 93 4.38 -0.23 -2.89
C SER A 93 3.67 -1.52 -2.51
N MET A 94 3.54 -2.45 -3.45
CA MET A 94 2.85 -3.71 -3.18
C MET A 94 3.77 -4.72 -2.51
N ALA A 95 3.29 -5.29 -1.41
CA ALA A 95 3.93 -6.44 -0.81
C ALA A 95 3.63 -7.69 -1.65
N ARG A 96 4.54 -8.65 -1.63
CA ARG A 96 4.43 -9.91 -2.37
C ARG A 96 5.29 -10.98 -1.71
N THR A 97 5.07 -12.21 -2.11
CA THR A 97 5.99 -13.31 -1.75
C THR A 97 7.22 -13.28 -2.67
N MET A 98 8.07 -14.28 -2.61
CA MET A 98 9.22 -14.39 -3.51
C MET A 98 8.78 -14.49 -4.98
N ALA A 99 7.59 -15.00 -5.26
CA ALA A 99 7.05 -15.05 -6.62
C ALA A 99 6.74 -13.64 -7.12
N PRO A 100 7.18 -13.27 -8.33
CA PRO A 100 7.01 -11.88 -8.81
C PRO A 100 5.56 -11.48 -9.08
N ASN A 101 4.67 -12.43 -9.36
CA ASN A 101 3.27 -12.18 -9.68
C ASN A 101 2.34 -12.64 -8.56
N SER A 102 2.73 -12.39 -7.31
CA SER A 102 2.00 -12.84 -6.12
C SER A 102 1.37 -11.71 -5.30
N ALA A 103 1.45 -10.47 -5.75
CA ALA A 103 0.80 -9.36 -5.07
C ALA A 103 -0.72 -9.49 -5.15
N GLY A 104 -1.40 -9.09 -4.10
CA GLY A 104 -2.87 -9.10 -4.04
C GLY A 104 -3.40 -7.82 -3.41
N SER A 105 -3.50 -7.79 -2.09
CA SER A 105 -4.02 -6.63 -1.35
C SER A 105 -3.02 -6.00 -0.39
N GLN A 106 -2.00 -6.73 0.03
CA GLN A 106 -1.04 -6.20 0.99
C GLN A 106 -0.16 -5.14 0.35
N PHE A 107 0.03 -4.04 1.05
CA PHE A 107 0.87 -2.94 0.59
C PHE A 107 1.68 -2.39 1.78
N PHE A 108 2.72 -1.64 1.45
CA PHE A 108 3.50 -0.95 2.47
C PHE A 108 3.70 0.51 2.09
N ILE A 109 3.85 1.35 3.12
CA ILE A 109 4.17 2.76 2.97
C ILE A 109 5.57 2.94 3.53
N MET A 110 6.46 3.52 2.74
CA MET A 110 7.84 3.75 3.17
C MET A 110 7.90 4.77 4.29
N HIS A 111 8.59 4.42 5.37
CA HIS A 111 8.87 5.36 6.46
C HIS A 111 10.10 6.21 6.12
N GLU A 112 11.15 5.57 5.59
CA GLU A 112 12.36 6.23 5.12
C GLU A 112 12.76 5.64 3.76
N ASP A 113 13.76 6.24 3.12
CA ASP A 113 14.24 5.79 1.81
C ASP A 113 14.85 4.40 1.90
N ALA A 114 14.53 3.54 0.92
CA ALA A 114 15.07 2.20 0.83
C ALA A 114 15.45 1.89 -0.63
N PRO A 115 16.59 2.41 -1.11
CA PRO A 115 16.98 2.25 -2.52
C PRO A 115 17.13 0.79 -2.97
N HIS A 116 17.41 -0.13 -2.05
CA HIS A 116 17.53 -1.56 -2.37
C HIS A 116 16.20 -2.20 -2.82
N LEU A 117 15.07 -1.54 -2.60
CA LEU A 117 13.76 -2.00 -3.05
C LEU A 117 13.43 -1.52 -4.47
N ASP A 118 14.16 -0.53 -4.98
CA ASP A 118 13.88 0.05 -6.28
C ASP A 118 14.00 -1.01 -7.38
N GLY A 119 12.98 -1.06 -8.25
CA GLY A 119 12.93 -2.05 -9.32
C GLY A 119 12.57 -3.47 -8.88
N GLN A 120 12.39 -3.73 -7.58
CA GLN A 120 12.08 -5.05 -7.03
C GLN A 120 10.64 -5.20 -6.56
N TYR A 121 9.94 -4.08 -6.40
CA TYR A 121 8.54 -4.04 -5.95
C TYR A 121 7.76 -3.01 -6.76
N ALA A 122 6.45 -3.23 -6.86
CA ALA A 122 5.56 -2.37 -7.64
C ALA A 122 5.17 -1.12 -6.83
N ALA A 123 6.01 -0.09 -6.88
CA ALA A 123 5.70 1.21 -6.31
C ALA A 123 4.61 1.87 -7.17
N PHE A 124 3.59 2.46 -6.54
CA PHE A 124 2.42 2.95 -7.27
C PHE A 124 1.81 4.25 -6.76
N GLY A 125 2.36 4.84 -5.71
CA GLY A 125 1.83 6.08 -5.18
C GLY A 125 2.76 6.70 -4.14
N LYS A 126 2.36 7.86 -3.61
CA LYS A 126 3.16 8.56 -2.59
C LYS A 126 2.27 9.40 -1.68
N VAL A 127 2.53 9.31 -0.38
CA VAL A 127 1.89 10.15 0.64
C VAL A 127 2.33 11.60 0.44
N PHE A 128 1.36 12.50 0.45
CA PHE A 128 1.63 13.95 0.42
C PHE A 128 1.09 14.67 1.66
N GLU A 129 0.27 13.99 2.47
CA GLU A 129 -0.27 14.53 3.71
C GLU A 129 -0.38 13.40 4.72
N GLY A 130 0.06 13.64 5.97
CA GLY A 130 -0.06 12.65 7.03
C GLY A 130 1.17 11.79 7.26
N MET A 131 2.36 12.22 6.84
CA MET A 131 3.60 11.49 7.16
C MET A 131 3.86 11.42 8.66
N ASP A 132 3.36 12.39 9.44
CA ASP A 132 3.41 12.33 10.89
C ASP A 132 2.59 11.14 11.44
N VAL A 133 1.47 10.81 10.77
CA VAL A 133 0.67 9.63 11.12
C VAL A 133 1.42 8.34 10.77
N VAL A 134 2.04 8.29 9.60
CA VAL A 134 2.90 7.15 9.20
C VAL A 134 4.03 6.96 10.21
N ASP A 135 4.68 8.06 10.61
CA ASP A 135 5.76 8.05 11.59
C ASP A 135 5.27 7.51 12.95
N ALA A 136 4.11 7.96 13.40
CA ALA A 136 3.52 7.48 14.66
C ALA A 136 3.23 5.98 14.61
N ILE A 137 2.68 5.49 13.49
CA ILE A 137 2.41 4.06 13.30
C ILE A 137 3.71 3.25 13.29
N ALA A 138 4.73 3.73 12.57
CA ALA A 138 6.03 3.05 12.47
C ALA A 138 6.72 2.93 13.83
N ASN A 139 6.51 3.90 14.73
CA ASN A 139 7.15 3.95 16.03
C ASN A 139 6.31 3.36 17.17
N THR A 140 5.16 2.73 16.87
CA THR A 140 4.39 2.07 17.92
C THR A 140 5.17 0.90 18.52
N ARG A 141 4.82 0.55 19.76
CA ARG A 141 5.38 -0.66 20.37
C ARG A 141 4.97 -1.88 19.55
N ARG A 142 5.92 -2.75 19.29
CA ARG A 142 5.71 -3.95 18.51
C ARG A 142 6.26 -5.19 19.22
N ASP A 143 5.76 -6.35 18.82
CA ASP A 143 6.29 -7.62 19.31
C ASP A 143 7.51 -8.04 18.47
N PHE A 144 8.08 -9.21 18.77
CA PHE A 144 9.28 -9.70 18.07
C PHE A 144 9.00 -10.09 16.60
N ASN A 145 7.73 -10.13 16.17
CA ASN A 145 7.33 -10.34 14.78
C ASN A 145 7.04 -9.00 14.06
N ASP A 146 7.41 -7.88 14.67
CA ASP A 146 7.16 -6.52 14.16
C ASP A 146 5.68 -6.16 14.05
N LYS A 147 4.82 -6.87 14.77
CA LYS A 147 3.39 -6.55 14.82
C LYS A 147 3.12 -5.57 15.95
N PRO A 148 2.42 -4.45 15.67
CA PRO A 148 2.06 -3.50 16.72
C PRO A 148 1.29 -4.18 17.85
N ARG A 149 1.68 -3.88 19.11
CA ARG A 149 1.01 -4.43 20.30
C ARG A 149 -0.40 -3.88 20.47
N VAL A 150 -0.64 -2.64 20.03
CA VAL A 150 -1.97 -2.05 19.93
C VAL A 150 -2.30 -1.98 18.45
N GLU A 151 -3.45 -2.51 18.07
CA GLU A 151 -3.85 -2.55 16.66
C GLU A 151 -3.83 -1.15 16.04
N GLN A 152 -3.18 -1.03 14.90
CA GLN A 152 -3.18 0.17 14.07
C GLN A 152 -4.16 -0.05 12.93
N LYS A 153 -5.43 0.28 13.19
CA LYS A 153 -6.54 -0.09 12.31
C LYS A 153 -6.93 1.06 11.39
N MET A 154 -7.08 0.74 10.10
CA MET A 154 -7.69 1.65 9.13
C MET A 154 -9.20 1.62 9.32
N LYS A 155 -9.77 2.70 9.82
CA LYS A 155 -11.22 2.78 10.03
C LYS A 155 -11.96 2.81 8.71
N LYS A 156 -11.48 3.63 7.78
CA LYS A 156 -12.07 3.78 6.46
C LYS A 156 -11.01 4.21 5.45
N VAL A 157 -11.08 3.62 4.27
CA VAL A 157 -10.21 3.99 3.14
C VAL A 157 -11.10 4.38 1.97
N THR A 158 -10.87 5.57 1.43
CA THR A 158 -11.63 6.10 0.30
C THR A 158 -10.70 6.58 -0.80
N VAL A 159 -11.21 6.69 -2.01
CA VAL A 159 -10.44 7.22 -3.15
C VAL A 159 -11.29 8.23 -3.92
N ASP A 160 -10.67 9.36 -4.25
CA ASP A 160 -11.24 10.34 -5.17
C ASP A 160 -10.57 10.15 -6.53
N THR A 161 -11.34 9.74 -7.51
CA THR A 161 -10.86 9.52 -8.88
C THR A 161 -11.16 10.69 -9.81
N PHE A 162 -11.74 11.77 -9.29
CA PHE A 162 -12.05 13.00 -10.04
C PHE A 162 -12.90 12.72 -11.30
N GLY A 163 -13.85 11.79 -11.18
CA GLY A 163 -14.77 11.46 -12.26
C GLY A 163 -14.23 10.50 -13.31
N VAL A 164 -13.03 9.96 -13.11
CA VAL A 164 -12.44 8.96 -14.02
C VAL A 164 -12.82 7.57 -13.54
N ASP A 165 -13.29 6.73 -14.47
CA ASP A 165 -13.57 5.32 -14.18
C ASP A 165 -12.32 4.49 -14.41
N TYR A 166 -11.88 3.80 -13.36
CA TYR A 166 -10.75 2.87 -13.43
C TYR A 166 -11.28 1.45 -13.56
N PRO A 167 -10.81 0.67 -14.55
CA PRO A 167 -11.31 -0.70 -14.74
C PRO A 167 -10.88 -1.62 -13.61
N GLU A 168 -11.58 -2.76 -13.49
CA GLU A 168 -11.14 -3.83 -12.61
C GLU A 168 -9.76 -4.32 -13.06
N PRO A 169 -8.91 -4.80 -12.12
CA PRO A 169 -7.58 -5.24 -12.49
C PRO A 169 -7.60 -6.53 -13.29
N GLU A 170 -6.58 -6.70 -14.12
CA GLU A 170 -6.28 -8.01 -14.70
C GLU A 170 -5.67 -8.87 -13.60
N LYS A 171 -6.14 -10.12 -13.49
CA LYS A 171 -5.73 -11.08 -12.46
C LYS A 171 -4.93 -12.21 -13.08
N VAL A 172 -4.01 -12.75 -12.33
CA VAL A 172 -3.19 -13.89 -12.75
C VAL A 172 -3.47 -15.12 -11.91
#